data_2f711419c19035ac44f4d4d257951bfe
#
_entry.id   2f711419c19035ac44f4d4d257951bfe
#
_cell.length_a   1.000
_cell.length_b   1.000
_cell.length_c   1.000
_cell.angle_alpha   90.00
_cell.angle_beta   90.00
_cell.angle_gamma   90.00
#
_symmetry.space_group_name_H-M   'P 1'
#
loop_
_entity.id
_entity.type
_entity.pdbx_description
1 polymer ?
#
loop_
_entity_poly.entity_id
_entity_poly.type
_entity_poly.pdbx_seq_one_letter_code
_entity_poly.pdbx_strand_id
1 'polypeptide(L)'
;LSQQLLKLAQDRKQAGVATGLDVTREEVQLENTRQRLLVAQNDHESAKLNLIRALGIDFNVTVTLTDELTLATVESQTPETALSVARENRAELKAQLTRQKLASLSLSSVTSERIPSLSLNGDYGWIGLKPDEALATRSVGLMLSVPIFDGGQREGRISESRSRVRQELIRMKDVSDQVTLEVRNALLTLGSSTQQVTVAEKGLALSMKELTFARDRFAAGLATNIEITNAQTSVARARDNMIEALFRFNASRINLARAKGEIEQLF
;
A
#
# COMPACT_ATOMS: atom_id res chain seq x y z
N LEU A 1 24.46 -9.78 25.83
CA LEU A 1 25.70 -9.06 25.55
C LEU A 1 26.00 -8.04 26.65
N SER A 2 25.14 -7.02 26.89
CA SER A 2 25.38 -5.98 27.93
C SER A 2 25.56 -6.58 29.33
N GLN A 3 24.80 -7.61 29.69
CA GLN A 3 25.00 -8.36 30.94
C GLN A 3 26.37 -9.05 31.03
N GLN A 4 26.86 -9.60 29.92
CA GLN A 4 28.17 -10.26 29.86
C GLN A 4 29.32 -9.25 30.05
N LEU A 5 29.14 -8.04 29.48
CA LEU A 5 30.15 -6.99 29.63
C LEU A 5 30.18 -6.41 31.04
N LEU A 6 29.01 -6.22 31.64
CA LEU A 6 28.95 -5.80 33.04
C LEU A 6 29.69 -6.81 33.92
N LYS A 7 29.42 -8.11 33.72
CA LYS A 7 30.14 -9.16 34.45
C LYS A 7 31.64 -9.10 34.24
N LEU A 8 32.07 -8.95 32.96
CA LEU A 8 33.51 -8.83 32.63
C LEU A 8 34.14 -7.60 33.30
N ALA A 9 33.44 -6.45 33.32
CA ALA A 9 33.94 -5.26 34.00
C ALA A 9 34.06 -5.46 35.51
N GLN A 10 33.12 -6.17 36.12
CA GLN A 10 33.16 -6.53 37.55
C GLN A 10 34.33 -7.47 37.87
N ASP A 11 34.50 -8.51 37.05
CA ASP A 11 35.63 -9.49 37.24
C ASP A 11 36.97 -8.77 37.11
N ARG A 12 37.14 -7.87 36.13
CA ARG A 12 38.36 -7.07 35.96
C ARG A 12 38.60 -6.09 37.11
N LYS A 13 37.56 -5.49 37.65
CA LYS A 13 37.67 -4.64 38.85
C LYS A 13 38.17 -5.46 40.06
N GLN A 14 37.65 -6.66 40.24
CA GLN A 14 38.13 -7.57 41.30
C GLN A 14 39.59 -7.97 41.12
N ALA A 15 40.01 -8.14 39.87
CA ALA A 15 41.40 -8.38 39.52
C ALA A 15 42.32 -7.14 39.60
N GLY A 16 41.79 -5.95 39.95
CA GLY A 16 42.53 -4.71 40.06
C GLY A 16 42.93 -4.05 38.73
N VAL A 17 42.38 -4.53 37.60
CA VAL A 17 42.74 -4.06 36.24
C VAL A 17 41.62 -3.19 35.59
N ALA A 18 40.54 -2.89 36.32
CA ALA A 18 39.51 -1.95 35.90
C ALA A 18 39.08 -1.06 37.08
N THR A 19 38.51 0.09 36.75
CA THR A 19 38.05 1.07 37.75
C THR A 19 36.57 0.89 38.10
N GLY A 20 36.11 1.49 39.22
CA GLY A 20 34.69 1.53 39.52
C GLY A 20 33.88 2.29 38.46
N LEU A 21 34.51 3.29 37.81
CA LEU A 21 33.88 4.02 36.72
C LEU A 21 33.55 3.12 35.50
N ASP A 22 34.40 2.15 35.19
CA ASP A 22 34.15 1.20 34.11
C ASP A 22 32.95 0.31 34.40
N VAL A 23 32.80 -0.16 35.64
CA VAL A 23 31.62 -0.93 36.05
C VAL A 23 30.36 -0.07 35.98
N THR A 24 30.39 1.16 36.51
CA THR A 24 29.22 2.05 36.48
C THR A 24 28.79 2.38 35.05
N ARG A 25 29.74 2.55 34.11
CA ARG A 25 29.41 2.75 32.67
C ARG A 25 28.67 1.56 32.07
N GLU A 26 29.08 0.34 32.37
CA GLU A 26 28.40 -0.87 31.90
C GLU A 26 27.01 -1.05 32.57
N GLU A 27 26.86 -0.66 33.83
CA GLU A 27 25.55 -0.62 34.49
C GLU A 27 24.59 0.34 33.78
N VAL A 28 25.04 1.57 33.50
CA VAL A 28 24.24 2.56 32.75
C VAL A 28 23.89 2.04 31.37
N GLN A 29 24.85 1.42 30.67
CA GLN A 29 24.59 0.85 29.35
C GLN A 29 23.57 -0.31 29.40
N LEU A 30 23.64 -1.14 30.42
CA LEU A 30 22.68 -2.22 30.63
C LEU A 30 21.25 -1.66 30.84
N GLU A 31 21.11 -0.66 31.73
CA GLU A 31 19.80 -0.05 32.00
C GLU A 31 19.23 0.68 30.78
N ASN A 32 20.04 1.40 30.03
CA ASN A 32 19.63 1.98 28.74
C ASN A 32 19.14 0.92 27.74
N THR A 33 19.80 -0.22 27.70
CA THR A 33 19.40 -1.35 26.82
C THR A 33 18.09 -1.99 27.30
N ARG A 34 17.89 -2.13 28.62
CA ARG A 34 16.63 -2.59 29.21
C ARG A 34 15.47 -1.64 28.89
N GLN A 35 15.68 -0.33 29.05
CA GLN A 35 14.67 0.65 28.69
C GLN A 35 14.25 0.52 27.21
N ARG A 36 15.21 0.41 26.29
CA ARG A 36 14.92 0.20 24.86
C ARG A 36 14.12 -1.09 24.61
N LEU A 37 14.46 -2.17 25.32
CA LEU A 37 13.72 -3.42 25.21
C LEU A 37 12.26 -3.26 25.64
N LEU A 38 12.00 -2.59 26.76
CA LEU A 38 10.63 -2.33 27.25
C LEU A 38 9.82 -1.51 26.25
N VAL A 39 10.42 -0.47 25.66
CA VAL A 39 9.77 0.34 24.61
C VAL A 39 9.46 -0.53 23.39
N ALA A 40 10.42 -1.31 22.90
CA ALA A 40 10.22 -2.17 21.74
C ALA A 40 9.15 -3.26 21.99
N GLN A 41 9.08 -3.80 23.19
CA GLN A 41 8.02 -4.75 23.57
C GLN A 41 6.63 -4.07 23.55
N ASN A 42 6.51 -2.87 24.09
CA ASN A 42 5.26 -2.11 24.05
C ASN A 42 4.84 -1.78 22.60
N ASP A 43 5.79 -1.33 21.78
CA ASP A 43 5.53 -1.01 20.39
C ASP A 43 5.09 -2.25 19.59
N HIS A 44 5.72 -3.40 19.85
CA HIS A 44 5.32 -4.67 19.26
C HIS A 44 3.89 -5.08 19.63
N GLU A 45 3.50 -5.01 20.91
CA GLU A 45 2.13 -5.33 21.35
C GLU A 45 1.13 -4.31 20.76
N SER A 46 1.47 -3.02 20.73
CA SER A 46 0.65 -1.99 20.11
C SER A 46 0.46 -2.24 18.61
N ALA A 47 1.51 -2.67 17.91
CA ALA A 47 1.43 -3.04 16.48
C ALA A 47 0.51 -4.25 16.26
N LYS A 48 0.56 -5.28 17.14
CA LYS A 48 -0.37 -6.41 17.10
C LYS A 48 -1.81 -5.99 17.28
N LEU A 49 -2.10 -5.13 18.26
CA LEU A 49 -3.45 -4.61 18.49
C LEU A 49 -3.96 -3.83 17.26
N ASN A 50 -3.11 -3.03 16.62
CA ASN A 50 -3.45 -2.33 15.39
C ASN A 50 -3.75 -3.30 14.23
N LEU A 51 -3.00 -4.40 14.12
CA LEU A 51 -3.25 -5.45 13.13
C LEU A 51 -4.59 -6.15 13.39
N ILE A 52 -4.88 -6.56 14.63
CA ILE A 52 -6.16 -7.15 15.05
C ILE A 52 -7.33 -6.23 14.67
N ARG A 53 -7.20 -4.95 14.98
CA ARG A 53 -8.19 -3.94 14.59
C ARG A 53 -8.36 -3.84 13.06
N ALA A 54 -7.25 -3.83 12.32
CA ALA A 54 -7.29 -3.72 10.85
C ALA A 54 -7.96 -4.94 10.20
N LEU A 55 -7.79 -6.13 10.81
CA LEU A 55 -8.43 -7.38 10.37
C LEU A 55 -9.90 -7.50 10.82
N GLY A 56 -10.37 -6.63 11.72
CA GLY A 56 -11.74 -6.67 12.25
C GLY A 56 -12.04 -7.89 13.11
N ILE A 57 -11.02 -8.52 13.71
CA ILE A 57 -11.18 -9.67 14.63
C ILE A 57 -11.23 -9.22 16.07
N ASP A 58 -11.74 -10.11 16.95
CA ASP A 58 -11.86 -9.83 18.38
C ASP A 58 -10.47 -9.63 19.03
N PHE A 59 -10.34 -8.64 19.92
CA PHE A 59 -9.11 -8.35 20.67
C PHE A 59 -8.67 -9.47 21.63
N ASN A 60 -9.56 -10.40 21.97
CA ASN A 60 -9.24 -11.56 22.81
C ASN A 60 -8.53 -12.69 22.03
N VAL A 61 -8.39 -12.57 20.71
CA VAL A 61 -7.73 -13.56 19.87
C VAL A 61 -6.21 -13.35 19.91
N THR A 62 -5.46 -14.40 20.17
CA THR A 62 -4.00 -14.37 20.08
C THR A 62 -3.57 -14.54 18.62
N VAL A 63 -2.96 -13.51 18.05
CA VAL A 63 -2.39 -13.54 16.70
C VAL A 63 -0.92 -13.88 16.78
N THR A 64 -0.50 -14.91 16.03
CA THR A 64 0.90 -15.29 15.85
C THR A 64 1.29 -15.04 14.39
N LEU A 65 2.33 -14.24 14.19
CA LEU A 65 2.91 -14.03 12.86
C LEU A 65 3.83 -15.20 12.54
N THR A 66 3.60 -15.86 11.39
CA THR A 66 4.36 -17.04 10.96
C THR A 66 5.47 -16.70 9.96
N ASP A 67 5.31 -15.59 9.25
CA ASP A 67 6.25 -15.18 8.20
C ASP A 67 7.36 -14.32 8.78
N GLU A 68 8.58 -14.61 8.34
CA GLU A 68 9.76 -13.80 8.65
C GLU A 68 10.07 -12.84 7.51
N LEU A 69 10.63 -11.66 7.85
CA LEU A 69 11.12 -10.72 6.86
C LEU A 69 12.39 -11.27 6.19
N THR A 70 12.24 -11.75 4.96
CA THR A 70 13.35 -12.31 4.17
C THR A 70 13.52 -11.53 2.87
N LEU A 71 14.72 -11.60 2.30
CA LEU A 71 15.01 -11.16 0.94
C LEU A 71 14.50 -12.24 -0.03
N ALA A 72 13.24 -12.13 -0.46
CA ALA A 72 12.70 -13.02 -1.47
C ALA A 72 13.31 -12.71 -2.85
N THR A 73 13.51 -13.74 -3.66
CA THR A 73 13.95 -13.57 -5.05
C THR A 73 12.84 -12.87 -5.84
N VAL A 74 13.15 -11.70 -6.38
CA VAL A 74 12.24 -10.97 -7.26
C VAL A 74 12.72 -11.16 -8.69
N GLU A 75 11.87 -11.70 -9.55
CA GLU A 75 12.16 -11.71 -10.99
C GLU A 75 12.31 -10.28 -11.50
N SER A 76 13.38 -10.02 -12.23
CA SER A 76 13.58 -8.71 -12.85
C SER A 76 12.54 -8.52 -13.95
N GLN A 77 11.56 -7.68 -13.71
CA GLN A 77 10.55 -7.32 -14.71
C GLN A 77 10.98 -6.05 -15.44
N THR A 78 10.79 -6.03 -16.75
CA THR A 78 10.96 -4.79 -17.50
C THR A 78 9.78 -3.85 -17.22
N PRO A 79 9.98 -2.52 -17.32
CA PRO A 79 8.88 -1.56 -17.17
C PRO A 79 7.71 -1.83 -18.13
N GLU A 80 8.02 -2.30 -19.34
CA GLU A 80 7.03 -2.59 -20.39
C GLU A 80 6.13 -3.77 -19.98
N THR A 81 6.71 -4.86 -19.46
CA THR A 81 5.94 -6.01 -19.00
C THR A 81 5.08 -5.68 -17.79
N ALA A 82 5.61 -4.92 -16.84
CA ALA A 82 4.84 -4.48 -15.67
C ALA A 82 3.67 -3.54 -16.06
N LEU A 83 3.88 -2.66 -17.05
CA LEU A 83 2.83 -1.78 -17.57
C LEU A 83 1.75 -2.51 -18.35
N SER A 84 2.09 -3.56 -19.13
CA SER A 84 1.07 -4.37 -19.83
C SER A 84 0.14 -5.06 -18.83
N VAL A 85 0.71 -5.65 -17.79
CA VAL A 85 -0.04 -6.30 -16.71
C VAL A 85 -0.94 -5.28 -15.97
N ALA A 86 -0.41 -4.09 -15.66
CA ALA A 86 -1.19 -3.04 -15.01
C ALA A 86 -2.39 -2.59 -15.87
N ARG A 87 -2.22 -2.46 -17.19
CA ARG A 87 -3.31 -2.08 -18.10
C ARG A 87 -4.45 -3.10 -18.12
N GLU A 88 -4.15 -4.37 -17.94
CA GLU A 88 -5.15 -5.44 -17.94
C GLU A 88 -5.84 -5.57 -16.56
N ASN A 89 -5.11 -5.37 -15.47
CA ASN A 89 -5.59 -5.71 -14.14
C ASN A 89 -6.13 -4.53 -13.34
N ARG A 90 -5.64 -3.30 -13.57
CA ARG A 90 -6.03 -2.13 -12.77
C ARG A 90 -7.52 -1.80 -12.89
N ALA A 91 -8.19 -1.83 -11.74
CA ALA A 91 -9.63 -1.57 -11.65
C ALA A 91 -10.00 -0.14 -12.06
N GLU A 92 -9.12 0.84 -11.81
CA GLU A 92 -9.35 2.24 -12.18
C GLU A 92 -9.41 2.43 -13.69
N LEU A 93 -8.56 1.72 -14.46
CA LEU A 93 -8.60 1.74 -15.92
C LEU A 93 -9.88 1.11 -16.45
N LYS A 94 -10.28 -0.04 -15.90
CA LYS A 94 -11.56 -0.71 -16.25
C LYS A 94 -12.78 0.18 -15.94
N ALA A 95 -12.76 0.83 -14.79
CA ALA A 95 -13.81 1.77 -14.40
C ALA A 95 -13.88 2.97 -15.34
N GLN A 96 -12.73 3.53 -15.73
CA GLN A 96 -12.68 4.68 -16.62
C GLN A 96 -13.12 4.33 -18.06
N LEU A 97 -12.76 3.13 -18.56
CA LEU A 97 -13.27 2.61 -19.83
C LEU A 97 -14.82 2.50 -19.81
N THR A 98 -15.36 2.04 -18.69
CA THR A 98 -16.82 1.93 -18.52
C THR A 98 -17.48 3.31 -18.51
N ARG A 99 -16.87 4.31 -17.86
CA ARG A 99 -17.37 5.72 -17.87
C ARG A 99 -17.33 6.32 -19.27
N GLN A 100 -16.26 6.08 -20.01
CA GLN A 100 -16.14 6.51 -21.41
C GLN A 100 -17.25 5.89 -22.27
N LYS A 101 -17.50 4.58 -22.12
CA LYS A 101 -18.60 3.90 -22.82
C LYS A 101 -19.97 4.48 -22.43
N LEU A 102 -20.18 4.75 -21.15
CA LEU A 102 -21.42 5.39 -20.67
C LEU A 102 -21.63 6.76 -21.31
N ALA A 103 -20.59 7.61 -21.36
CA ALA A 103 -20.67 8.92 -22.00
C ALA A 103 -20.97 8.83 -23.50
N SER A 104 -20.37 7.85 -24.20
CA SER A 104 -20.65 7.62 -25.63
C SER A 104 -22.07 7.13 -25.89
N LEU A 105 -22.58 6.24 -25.06
CA LEU A 105 -23.97 5.78 -25.13
C LEU A 105 -24.98 6.91 -24.79
N SER A 106 -24.65 7.77 -23.83
CA SER A 106 -25.44 8.95 -23.51
C SER A 106 -25.49 9.91 -24.70
N LEU A 107 -24.35 10.14 -25.38
CA LEU A 107 -24.32 10.94 -26.60
C LEU A 107 -25.20 10.31 -27.69
N SER A 108 -25.12 9.01 -27.88
CA SER A 108 -25.96 8.28 -28.84
C SER A 108 -27.45 8.44 -28.53
N SER A 109 -27.83 8.30 -27.25
CA SER A 109 -29.20 8.48 -26.79
C SER A 109 -29.75 9.89 -27.11
N VAL A 110 -28.97 10.92 -26.73
CA VAL A 110 -29.38 12.32 -27.01
C VAL A 110 -29.43 12.60 -28.51
N THR A 111 -28.52 12.04 -29.29
CA THR A 111 -28.53 12.19 -30.74
C THR A 111 -29.76 11.51 -31.38
N SER A 112 -30.17 10.38 -30.80
CA SER A 112 -31.38 9.65 -31.26
C SER A 112 -32.71 10.42 -31.02
N GLU A 113 -32.72 11.46 -30.20
CA GLU A 113 -33.86 12.34 -30.03
C GLU A 113 -34.23 13.12 -31.33
N ARG A 114 -33.36 13.08 -32.35
CA ARG A 114 -33.65 13.61 -33.70
C ARG A 114 -34.56 12.67 -34.50
N ILE A 115 -34.69 11.42 -34.13
CA ILE A 115 -35.47 10.42 -34.85
C ILE A 115 -36.90 10.48 -34.35
N PRO A 116 -37.92 10.38 -35.23
CA PRO A 116 -39.30 10.25 -34.82
C PRO A 116 -39.53 9.11 -33.86
N SER A 117 -40.30 9.32 -32.79
CA SER A 117 -40.66 8.26 -31.84
C SER A 117 -42.10 7.79 -32.08
N LEU A 118 -42.27 6.47 -32.01
CA LEU A 118 -43.57 5.80 -32.09
C LEU A 118 -43.84 5.17 -30.73
N SER A 119 -44.96 5.56 -30.11
CA SER A 119 -45.41 4.98 -28.86
C SER A 119 -46.76 4.32 -28.98
N LEU A 120 -46.92 3.14 -28.38
CA LEU A 120 -48.19 2.44 -28.22
C LEU A 120 -48.64 2.62 -26.77
N ASN A 121 -49.81 3.21 -26.59
CA ASN A 121 -50.42 3.41 -25.28
C ASN A 121 -51.70 2.58 -25.21
N GLY A 122 -51.94 1.92 -24.11
CA GLY A 122 -53.16 1.18 -23.86
C GLY A 122 -53.58 1.29 -22.40
N ASP A 123 -54.86 1.51 -22.17
CA ASP A 123 -55.42 1.45 -20.85
C ASP A 123 -56.67 0.57 -20.83
N TYR A 124 -56.88 -0.06 -19.68
CA TYR A 124 -58.06 -0.84 -19.37
C TYR A 124 -58.46 -0.54 -17.91
N GLY A 125 -59.72 -0.17 -17.71
CA GLY A 125 -60.19 0.19 -16.39
C GLY A 125 -61.70 0.28 -16.30
N TRP A 126 -62.23 0.77 -15.20
CA TRP A 126 -63.63 1.06 -14.99
C TRP A 126 -63.74 2.52 -14.58
N ILE A 127 -64.70 3.23 -15.23
CA ILE A 127 -65.01 4.63 -14.93
C ILE A 127 -66.48 4.73 -14.56
N GLY A 128 -66.77 5.29 -13.35
CA GLY A 128 -68.16 5.55 -12.86
C GLY A 128 -68.12 6.45 -11.64
N LEU A 129 -69.24 7.08 -11.32
CA LEU A 129 -69.39 7.89 -10.11
C LEU A 129 -69.46 7.01 -8.84
N LYS A 130 -69.91 5.77 -8.98
CA LYS A 130 -69.96 4.76 -7.91
C LYS A 130 -69.41 3.43 -8.43
N PRO A 131 -68.94 2.54 -7.55
CA PRO A 131 -68.38 1.24 -7.96
C PRO A 131 -69.39 0.33 -8.69
N ASP A 132 -70.65 0.41 -8.35
CA ASP A 132 -71.79 -0.35 -8.93
C ASP A 132 -72.27 0.14 -10.27
N GLU A 133 -71.96 1.42 -10.59
CA GLU A 133 -72.30 2.07 -11.85
C GLU A 133 -71.09 2.21 -12.81
N ALA A 134 -69.95 1.61 -12.47
CA ALA A 134 -68.71 1.72 -13.25
C ALA A 134 -68.81 0.91 -14.55
N LEU A 135 -68.52 1.56 -15.67
CA LEU A 135 -68.43 0.94 -16.99
C LEU A 135 -67.00 0.58 -17.34
N ALA A 136 -66.82 -0.57 -17.90
CA ALA A 136 -65.47 -1.00 -18.38
C ALA A 136 -65.06 -0.15 -19.59
N THR A 137 -63.90 0.48 -19.46
CA THR A 137 -63.28 1.29 -20.51
C THR A 137 -61.99 0.67 -20.97
N ARG A 138 -61.72 0.76 -22.25
CA ARG A 138 -60.46 0.38 -22.86
C ARG A 138 -60.11 1.32 -23.98
N SER A 139 -58.86 1.74 -24.03
CA SER A 139 -58.34 2.47 -25.17
C SER A 139 -57.02 1.91 -25.61
N VAL A 140 -56.78 1.97 -26.91
CA VAL A 140 -55.51 1.64 -27.55
C VAL A 140 -55.20 2.73 -28.55
N GLY A 141 -54.07 3.40 -28.36
CA GLY A 141 -53.64 4.51 -29.20
C GLY A 141 -52.22 4.35 -29.68
N LEU A 142 -51.97 4.70 -30.92
CA LEU A 142 -50.65 4.75 -31.53
C LEU A 142 -50.31 6.23 -31.75
N MET A 143 -49.19 6.69 -31.17
CA MET A 143 -48.77 8.09 -31.27
C MET A 143 -47.41 8.15 -31.96
N LEU A 144 -47.34 8.87 -33.08
CA LEU A 144 -46.10 9.21 -33.77
C LEU A 144 -45.73 10.66 -33.42
N SER A 145 -44.57 10.84 -32.78
CA SER A 145 -44.03 12.16 -32.45
C SER A 145 -42.81 12.46 -33.33
N VAL A 146 -42.93 13.55 -34.12
CA VAL A 146 -41.88 14.01 -35.03
C VAL A 146 -41.34 15.36 -34.52
N PRO A 147 -40.12 15.42 -33.99
CA PRO A 147 -39.57 16.66 -33.48
C PRO A 147 -39.08 17.54 -34.64
N ILE A 148 -39.80 18.62 -34.95
CA ILE A 148 -39.45 19.52 -36.06
C ILE A 148 -38.52 20.66 -35.60
N PHE A 149 -38.89 21.36 -34.53
CA PHE A 149 -38.13 22.49 -33.99
C PHE A 149 -38.32 22.63 -32.48
N ASP A 150 -37.25 22.80 -31.72
CA ASP A 150 -37.24 22.90 -30.28
C ASP A 150 -36.46 24.12 -29.75
N GLY A 151 -36.28 25.16 -30.59
CA GLY A 151 -35.52 26.34 -30.21
C GLY A 151 -34.02 26.12 -29.97
N GLY A 152 -33.44 25.03 -30.50
CA GLY A 152 -32.02 24.73 -30.36
C GLY A 152 -31.65 23.95 -29.08
N GLN A 153 -32.63 23.60 -28.24
CA GLN A 153 -32.37 22.89 -26.96
C GLN A 153 -31.68 21.53 -27.20
N ARG A 154 -32.09 20.81 -28.23
CA ARG A 154 -31.50 19.50 -28.59
C ARG A 154 -30.04 19.65 -29.02
N GLU A 155 -29.71 20.63 -29.85
CA GLU A 155 -28.33 20.89 -30.27
C GLU A 155 -27.45 21.27 -29.08
N GLY A 156 -28.02 22.03 -28.13
CA GLY A 156 -27.33 22.32 -26.86
C GLY A 156 -27.00 21.04 -26.07
N ARG A 157 -28.00 20.12 -25.89
CA ARG A 157 -27.78 18.84 -25.21
C ARG A 157 -26.79 17.95 -25.94
N ILE A 158 -26.81 17.90 -27.27
CA ILE A 158 -25.83 17.14 -28.09
C ILE A 158 -24.44 17.75 -27.91
N SER A 159 -24.29 19.06 -27.94
CA SER A 159 -23.01 19.74 -27.72
C SER A 159 -22.45 19.47 -26.32
N GLU A 160 -23.30 19.53 -25.29
CA GLU A 160 -22.96 19.17 -23.92
C GLU A 160 -22.48 17.72 -23.83
N SER A 161 -23.26 16.75 -24.38
CA SER A 161 -22.89 15.33 -24.36
C SER A 161 -21.58 15.04 -25.12
N ARG A 162 -21.33 15.71 -26.23
CA ARG A 162 -20.03 15.66 -26.93
C ARG A 162 -18.89 16.17 -26.06
N SER A 163 -19.13 17.24 -25.32
CA SER A 163 -18.13 17.77 -24.37
C SER A 163 -17.83 16.78 -23.26
N ARG A 164 -18.85 16.10 -22.72
CA ARG A 164 -18.68 15.02 -21.72
C ARG A 164 -17.85 13.87 -22.25
N VAL A 165 -18.09 13.41 -23.48
CA VAL A 165 -17.25 12.37 -24.12
C VAL A 165 -15.80 12.82 -24.20
N ARG A 166 -15.53 14.07 -24.64
CA ARG A 166 -14.15 14.59 -24.67
C ARG A 166 -13.51 14.66 -23.28
N GLN A 167 -14.27 15.03 -22.25
CA GLN A 167 -13.79 15.03 -20.86
C GLN A 167 -13.39 13.63 -20.41
N GLU A 168 -14.21 12.60 -20.69
CA GLU A 168 -13.87 11.22 -20.32
C GLU A 168 -12.65 10.67 -21.08
N LEU A 169 -12.41 11.08 -22.33
CA LEU A 169 -11.20 10.76 -23.08
C LEU A 169 -9.95 11.36 -22.43
N ILE A 170 -10.03 12.62 -21.99
CA ILE A 170 -8.92 13.31 -21.29
C ILE A 170 -8.65 12.62 -19.95
N ARG A 171 -9.71 12.32 -19.19
CA ARG A 171 -9.58 11.59 -17.92
C ARG A 171 -8.98 10.20 -18.09
N MET A 172 -9.34 9.49 -19.17
CA MET A 172 -8.75 8.19 -19.46
C MET A 172 -7.24 8.29 -19.69
N LYS A 173 -6.79 9.34 -20.41
CA LYS A 173 -5.37 9.59 -20.58
C LYS A 173 -4.69 9.89 -19.25
N ASP A 174 -5.26 10.77 -18.44
CA ASP A 174 -4.73 11.15 -17.13
C ASP A 174 -4.58 9.94 -16.20
N VAL A 175 -5.63 9.09 -16.08
CA VAL A 175 -5.57 7.85 -15.29
C VAL A 175 -4.50 6.89 -15.83
N SER A 176 -4.35 6.76 -17.15
CA SER A 176 -3.31 5.93 -17.76
C SER A 176 -1.89 6.46 -17.49
N ASP A 177 -1.70 7.77 -17.51
CA ASP A 177 -0.42 8.41 -17.21
C ASP A 177 -0.10 8.25 -15.70
N GLN A 178 -1.10 8.38 -14.83
CA GLN A 178 -0.96 8.14 -13.39
C GLN A 178 -0.56 6.70 -13.08
N VAL A 179 -1.23 5.70 -13.67
CA VAL A 179 -0.87 4.28 -13.53
C VAL A 179 0.56 4.02 -14.02
N THR A 180 0.95 4.64 -15.13
CA THR A 180 2.31 4.54 -15.67
C THR A 180 3.34 5.09 -14.67
N LEU A 181 3.07 6.24 -14.07
CA LEU A 181 3.92 6.86 -13.06
C LEU A 181 4.03 5.95 -11.81
N GLU A 182 2.91 5.43 -11.31
CA GLU A 182 2.89 4.55 -10.14
C GLU A 182 3.72 3.27 -10.35
N VAL A 183 3.55 2.59 -11.50
CA VAL A 183 4.31 1.38 -11.83
C VAL A 183 5.81 1.67 -11.94
N ARG A 184 6.19 2.75 -12.63
CA ARG A 184 7.60 3.13 -12.76
C ARG A 184 8.23 3.48 -11.41
N ASN A 185 7.54 4.25 -10.58
CA ASN A 185 8.02 4.59 -9.24
C ASN A 185 8.14 3.35 -8.35
N ALA A 186 7.18 2.42 -8.42
CA ALA A 186 7.24 1.17 -7.68
C ALA A 186 8.44 0.30 -8.09
N LEU A 187 8.75 0.21 -9.39
CA LEU A 187 9.93 -0.51 -9.90
C LEU A 187 11.24 0.15 -9.43
N LEU A 188 11.34 1.47 -9.50
CA LEU A 188 12.51 2.21 -9.01
C LEU A 188 12.72 2.01 -7.51
N THR A 189 11.62 2.08 -6.72
CA THR A 189 11.67 1.87 -5.28
C THR A 189 12.08 0.44 -4.94
N LEU A 190 11.56 -0.56 -5.66
CA LEU A 190 11.94 -1.96 -5.47
C LEU A 190 13.43 -2.19 -5.78
N GLY A 191 13.92 -1.66 -6.89
CA GLY A 191 15.35 -1.75 -7.25
C GLY A 191 16.26 -1.11 -6.20
N SER A 192 15.89 0.08 -5.73
CA SER A 192 16.63 0.78 -4.67
C SER A 192 16.59 0.02 -3.34
N SER A 193 15.42 -0.48 -2.91
CA SER A 193 15.28 -1.22 -1.66
C SER A 193 16.06 -2.55 -1.67
N THR A 194 16.11 -3.24 -2.80
CA THR A 194 16.94 -4.44 -2.98
C THR A 194 18.44 -4.14 -2.75
N GLN A 195 18.93 -3.03 -3.31
CA GLN A 195 20.29 -2.60 -3.09
C GLN A 195 20.55 -2.19 -1.64
N GLN A 196 19.58 -1.54 -0.99
CA GLN A 196 19.69 -1.17 0.44
C GLN A 196 19.83 -2.39 1.33
N VAL A 197 19.10 -3.49 1.07
CA VAL A 197 19.27 -4.75 1.81
C VAL A 197 20.69 -5.27 1.65
N THR A 198 21.23 -5.32 0.44
CA THR A 198 22.61 -5.79 0.19
C THR A 198 23.65 -4.94 0.93
N VAL A 199 23.47 -3.62 0.97
CA VAL A 199 24.36 -2.70 1.69
C VAL A 199 24.22 -2.89 3.20
N ALA A 200 23.01 -3.03 3.72
CA ALA A 200 22.75 -3.25 5.14
C ALA A 200 23.32 -4.58 5.64
N GLU A 201 23.21 -5.66 4.84
CA GLU A 201 23.81 -6.96 5.12
C GLU A 201 25.33 -6.87 5.25
N LYS A 202 26.00 -6.23 4.28
CA LYS A 202 27.44 -5.98 4.35
C LYS A 202 27.83 -5.11 5.56
N GLY A 203 27.05 -4.07 5.85
CA GLY A 203 27.24 -3.21 7.01
C GLY A 203 27.15 -3.98 8.33
N LEU A 204 26.17 -4.88 8.45
CA LEU A 204 26.01 -5.74 9.61
C LEU A 204 27.22 -6.71 9.76
N ALA A 205 27.64 -7.35 8.67
CA ALA A 205 28.77 -8.25 8.69
C ALA A 205 30.07 -7.55 9.11
N LEU A 206 30.31 -6.33 8.63
CA LEU A 206 31.48 -5.52 9.00
C LEU A 206 31.43 -5.06 10.45
N SER A 207 30.28 -4.59 10.94
CA SER A 207 30.14 -4.17 12.34
C SER A 207 30.31 -5.34 13.33
N MET A 208 29.86 -6.55 12.95
CA MET A 208 30.12 -7.75 13.75
C MET A 208 31.63 -8.09 13.81
N LYS A 209 32.37 -7.94 12.71
CA LYS A 209 33.83 -8.09 12.71
C LYS A 209 34.51 -7.05 13.56
N GLU A 210 34.10 -5.79 13.47
CA GLU A 210 34.59 -4.70 14.32
C GLU A 210 34.42 -5.04 15.80
N LEU A 211 33.24 -5.52 16.20
CA LEU A 211 32.97 -5.93 17.58
C LEU A 211 33.89 -7.10 18.02
N THR A 212 34.12 -8.06 17.13
CA THR A 212 35.05 -9.18 17.42
C THR A 212 36.46 -8.65 17.66
N PHE A 213 36.99 -7.82 16.78
CA PHE A 213 38.32 -7.20 16.95
C PHE A 213 38.42 -6.33 18.20
N ALA A 214 37.39 -5.52 18.49
CA ALA A 214 37.38 -4.72 19.71
C ALA A 214 37.46 -5.59 20.99
N ARG A 215 36.78 -6.74 20.99
CA ARG A 215 36.82 -7.70 22.10
C ARG A 215 38.17 -8.36 22.24
N ASP A 216 38.78 -8.82 21.14
CA ASP A 216 40.10 -9.47 21.15
C ASP A 216 41.18 -8.52 21.65
N ARG A 217 41.18 -7.27 21.16
CA ARG A 217 42.09 -6.21 21.62
C ARG A 217 41.90 -5.88 23.11
N PHE A 218 40.62 -5.80 23.55
CA PHE A 218 40.32 -5.55 24.96
C PHE A 218 40.79 -6.72 25.84
N ALA A 219 40.58 -7.97 25.42
CA ALA A 219 41.06 -9.13 26.15
C ALA A 219 42.59 -9.14 26.27
N ALA A 220 43.30 -8.70 25.22
CA ALA A 220 44.74 -8.51 25.21
C ALA A 220 45.23 -7.28 26.00
N GLY A 221 44.35 -6.47 26.58
CA GLY A 221 44.69 -5.22 27.28
C GLY A 221 45.10 -4.06 26.36
N LEU A 222 44.89 -4.17 25.06
CA LEU A 222 45.30 -3.21 24.02
C LEU A 222 44.17 -2.23 23.64
N ALA A 223 42.97 -2.38 24.19
CA ALA A 223 41.82 -1.53 23.92
C ALA A 223 41.11 -1.09 25.21
N THR A 224 40.39 0.00 25.13
CA THR A 224 39.55 0.50 26.22
C THR A 224 38.14 -0.05 26.14
N ASN A 225 37.41 -0.01 27.25
CA ASN A 225 36.00 -0.38 27.28
C ASN A 225 35.14 0.48 26.31
N ILE A 226 35.56 1.71 26.05
CA ILE A 226 34.88 2.62 25.11
C ILE A 226 34.88 2.06 23.69
N GLU A 227 35.95 1.42 23.25
CA GLU A 227 36.03 0.77 21.92
C GLU A 227 34.97 -0.33 21.78
N ILE A 228 34.80 -1.18 22.80
CA ILE A 228 33.75 -2.22 22.79
C ILE A 228 32.37 -1.61 22.77
N THR A 229 32.09 -0.61 23.61
CA THR A 229 30.79 0.03 23.69
C THR A 229 30.42 0.71 22.36
N ASN A 230 31.41 1.34 21.70
CA ASN A 230 31.22 1.92 20.37
C ASN A 230 30.93 0.85 19.33
N ALA A 231 31.70 -0.24 19.29
CA ALA A 231 31.50 -1.35 18.38
C ALA A 231 30.12 -2.04 18.59
N GLN A 232 29.67 -2.16 19.85
CA GLN A 232 28.31 -2.65 20.14
C GLN A 232 27.23 -1.73 19.61
N THR A 233 27.42 -0.43 19.78
CA THR A 233 26.47 0.57 19.25
C THR A 233 26.42 0.48 17.71
N SER A 234 27.58 0.29 17.07
CA SER A 234 27.66 0.05 15.62
C SER A 234 26.88 -1.20 15.19
N VAL A 235 27.03 -2.33 15.90
CA VAL A 235 26.27 -3.55 15.62
C VAL A 235 24.76 -3.35 15.84
N ALA A 236 24.35 -2.67 16.92
CA ALA A 236 22.94 -2.39 17.18
C ALA A 236 22.32 -1.57 16.04
N ARG A 237 22.98 -0.48 15.65
CA ARG A 237 22.54 0.35 14.51
C ARG A 237 22.51 -0.42 13.19
N ALA A 238 23.51 -1.27 12.93
CA ALA A 238 23.55 -2.07 11.71
C ALA A 238 22.41 -3.11 11.67
N ARG A 239 22.02 -3.68 12.82
CA ARG A 239 20.85 -4.57 12.92
C ARG A 239 19.55 -3.83 12.65
N ASP A 240 19.36 -2.66 13.25
CA ASP A 240 18.18 -1.82 13.02
C ASP A 240 18.08 -1.44 11.53
N ASN A 241 19.18 -1.03 10.91
CA ASN A 241 19.24 -0.73 9.47
C ASN A 241 18.91 -1.96 8.61
N MET A 242 19.35 -3.16 8.99
CA MET A 242 19.02 -4.39 8.27
C MET A 242 17.52 -4.72 8.33
N ILE A 243 16.93 -4.62 9.52
CA ILE A 243 15.49 -4.85 9.71
C ILE A 243 14.68 -3.83 8.90
N GLU A 244 15.07 -2.56 8.96
CA GLU A 244 14.41 -1.50 8.20
C GLU A 244 14.55 -1.71 6.69
N ALA A 245 15.71 -2.11 6.20
CA ALA A 245 15.92 -2.41 4.79
C ALA A 245 15.06 -3.58 4.32
N LEU A 246 14.97 -4.67 5.09
CA LEU A 246 14.10 -5.81 4.80
C LEU A 246 12.61 -5.42 4.81
N PHE A 247 12.19 -4.60 5.76
CA PHE A 247 10.81 -4.09 5.82
C PHE A 247 10.49 -3.25 4.57
N ARG A 248 11.36 -2.29 4.22
CA ARG A 248 11.19 -1.44 3.03
C ARG A 248 11.16 -2.27 1.75
N PHE A 249 12.01 -3.30 1.64
CA PHE A 249 12.00 -4.20 0.49
C PHE A 249 10.67 -4.95 0.37
N ASN A 250 10.17 -5.56 1.45
CA ASN A 250 8.89 -6.29 1.40
C ASN A 250 7.70 -5.34 1.15
N ALA A 251 7.71 -4.15 1.75
CA ALA A 251 6.70 -3.12 1.46
C ALA A 251 6.73 -2.67 -0.01
N SER A 252 7.93 -2.54 -0.61
CA SER A 252 8.05 -2.17 -2.03
C SER A 252 7.56 -3.27 -2.98
N ARG A 253 7.72 -4.55 -2.61
CA ARG A 253 7.12 -5.69 -3.36
C ARG A 253 5.60 -5.61 -3.38
N ILE A 254 4.99 -5.39 -2.22
CA ILE A 254 3.53 -5.23 -2.08
C ILE A 254 3.05 -4.01 -2.89
N ASN A 255 3.78 -2.90 -2.80
CA ASN A 255 3.45 -1.69 -3.57
C ASN A 255 3.54 -1.91 -5.09
N LEU A 256 4.52 -2.67 -5.57
CA LEU A 256 4.61 -3.03 -7.00
C LEU A 256 3.44 -3.91 -7.42
N ALA A 257 3.07 -4.93 -6.63
CA ALA A 257 1.92 -5.77 -6.93
C ALA A 257 0.61 -4.96 -6.94
N ARG A 258 0.45 -4.02 -6.00
CA ARG A 258 -0.67 -3.07 -6.00
C ARG A 258 -0.66 -2.20 -7.25
N ALA A 259 0.48 -1.66 -7.63
CA ALA A 259 0.62 -0.82 -8.83
C ALA A 259 0.29 -1.58 -10.13
N LYS A 260 0.57 -2.89 -10.16
CA LYS A 260 0.23 -3.80 -11.26
C LYS A 260 -1.23 -4.30 -11.20
N GLY A 261 -1.92 -4.15 -10.06
CA GLY A 261 -3.26 -4.73 -9.84
C GLY A 261 -3.25 -6.24 -9.58
N GLU A 262 -2.15 -6.80 -9.08
CA GLU A 262 -1.95 -8.23 -8.80
C GLU A 262 -1.76 -8.52 -7.31
N ILE A 263 -2.33 -7.70 -6.44
CA ILE A 263 -2.12 -7.84 -4.99
C ILE A 263 -2.63 -9.20 -4.46
N GLU A 264 -3.68 -9.75 -5.05
CA GLU A 264 -4.27 -11.05 -4.67
C GLU A 264 -3.38 -12.25 -5.06
N GLN A 265 -2.42 -12.07 -5.96
CA GLN A 265 -1.52 -13.13 -6.42
C GLN A 265 -0.24 -13.24 -5.58
N LEU A 266 -0.07 -12.34 -4.62
CA LEU A 266 1.09 -12.34 -3.71
C LEU A 266 0.93 -13.29 -2.52
N PHE A 267 -0.30 -13.75 -2.28
CA PHE A 267 -0.66 -14.56 -1.10
C PHE A 267 -1.26 -15.90 -1.49
#